data_007269bd12f809b137770b3048cf7ffd
#
_entry.id   007269bd12f809b137770b3048cf7ffd
#
_cell.length_a   1.000
_cell.length_b   1.000
_cell.length_c   1.000
_cell.angle_alpha   90.00
_cell.angle_beta   90.00
_cell.angle_gamma   90.00
#
_symmetry.space_group_name_H-M   'P 1'
#
loop_
_entity.id
_entity.type
_entity.pdbx_description
1 polymer ?
#
loop_
_entity_poly.entity_id
_entity_poly.type
_entity_poly.pdbx_seq_one_letter_code
_entity_poly.pdbx_strand_id
1 'polypeptide(L)'
;MEVAIAEEWKDSIHCWCKWHVLKRVKECLGTKYTSIKEFRDKFHMILNEMLTIEEFELNWASLVKEFGLQNNSFLAQIYETRHKWVKSYFKGVFCARMTSTHRSESANHVLKNILSPACTLRQFLDQYMKMQYIRDEDENYKERRNKLVSNGYNMLFCSCSVQLLSSRSSDNLLCLFFLPHRICKN
;
A
#
# COMPACT_ATOMS: atom_id res chain seq x y z
N MET A 1 15.98 7.59 0.08
CA MET A 1 15.28 6.44 -0.52
C MET A 1 14.57 6.85 -1.82
N GLU A 2 13.72 7.86 -1.83
CA GLU A 2 13.02 8.33 -3.05
C GLU A 2 13.97 8.69 -4.20
N VAL A 3 15.05 9.42 -3.90
CA VAL A 3 16.11 9.74 -4.87
C VAL A 3 16.77 8.48 -5.41
N ALA A 4 17.15 7.55 -4.56
CA ALA A 4 17.78 6.30 -4.98
C ALA A 4 16.85 5.43 -5.85
N ILE A 5 15.52 5.43 -5.58
CA ILE A 5 14.55 4.74 -6.43
C ILE A 5 14.47 5.39 -7.82
N ALA A 6 14.45 6.72 -7.86
CA ALA A 6 14.39 7.45 -9.13
C ALA A 6 15.66 7.26 -9.98
N GLU A 7 16.81 7.06 -9.33
CA GLU A 7 18.09 6.83 -10.01
C GLU A 7 18.24 5.39 -10.50
N GLU A 8 17.96 4.41 -9.63
CA GLU A 8 18.23 2.99 -9.88
C GLU A 8 17.06 2.25 -10.57
N TRP A 9 15.82 2.67 -10.30
CA TRP A 9 14.61 1.99 -10.82
C TRP A 9 13.72 2.97 -11.57
N LYS A 10 14.22 3.46 -12.69
CA LYS A 10 13.58 4.51 -13.52
C LYS A 10 12.17 4.14 -14.00
N ASP A 11 11.94 2.84 -14.23
CA ASP A 11 10.65 2.31 -14.71
C ASP A 11 9.68 1.98 -13.57
N SER A 12 10.04 2.30 -12.32
CA SER A 12 9.21 2.00 -11.15
C SER A 12 8.42 3.20 -10.68
N ILE A 13 7.15 2.98 -10.35
CA ILE A 13 6.32 4.02 -9.73
C ILE A 13 6.43 3.91 -8.22
N HIS A 14 6.92 4.98 -7.59
CA HIS A 14 7.01 5.09 -6.15
C HIS A 14 5.71 5.61 -5.56
N CYS A 15 4.99 4.75 -4.84
CA CYS A 15 3.75 5.11 -4.15
C CYS A 15 3.96 5.20 -2.64
N TRP A 16 3.28 6.16 -2.01
CA TRP A 16 3.25 6.23 -0.56
C TRP A 16 2.21 5.29 0.04
N CYS A 17 2.54 4.70 1.17
CA CYS A 17 1.62 3.86 1.91
C CYS A 17 0.43 4.69 2.42
N LYS A 18 -0.77 4.39 1.93
CA LYS A 18 -2.00 5.08 2.31
C LYS A 18 -2.25 5.06 3.83
N TRP A 19 -1.95 3.96 4.51
CA TRP A 19 -2.12 3.86 5.96
C TRP A 19 -1.27 4.89 6.70
N HIS A 20 0.00 5.09 6.29
CA HIS A 20 0.87 6.09 6.91
C HIS A 20 0.40 7.52 6.64
N VAL A 21 -0.10 7.80 5.43
CA VAL A 21 -0.71 9.09 5.11
C VAL A 21 -1.90 9.36 6.02
N LEU A 22 -2.82 8.40 6.14
CA LEU A 22 -3.99 8.52 7.02
C LEU A 22 -3.62 8.67 8.50
N LYS A 23 -2.60 7.95 8.96
CA LYS A 23 -2.06 8.11 10.32
C LYS A 23 -1.58 9.55 10.55
N ARG A 24 -0.83 10.13 9.61
CA ARG A 24 -0.37 11.53 9.69
C ARG A 24 -1.52 12.52 9.61
N VAL A 25 -2.52 12.27 8.78
CA VAL A 25 -3.76 13.07 8.75
C VAL A 25 -4.40 13.12 10.12
N LYS A 26 -4.56 11.97 10.78
CA LYS A 26 -5.13 11.89 12.13
C LYS A 26 -4.29 12.65 13.16
N GLU A 27 -2.97 12.53 13.10
CA GLU A 27 -2.04 13.22 14.00
C GLU A 27 -2.07 14.74 13.80
N CYS A 28 -2.03 15.23 12.57
CA CYS A 28 -1.94 16.66 12.25
C CYS A 28 -3.27 17.40 12.34
N LEU A 29 -4.39 16.75 12.00
CA LEU A 29 -5.72 17.35 12.14
C LEU A 29 -6.31 17.20 13.54
N GLY A 30 -5.78 16.27 14.34
CA GLY A 30 -6.13 16.08 15.74
C GLY A 30 -7.64 15.97 15.98
N THR A 31 -8.18 16.90 16.79
CA THR A 31 -9.59 16.94 17.16
C THR A 31 -10.53 17.09 15.98
N LYS A 32 -10.16 17.84 14.93
CA LYS A 32 -11.02 17.99 13.74
C LYS A 32 -11.28 16.64 13.05
N TYR A 33 -10.27 15.81 12.98
CA TYR A 33 -10.42 14.46 12.39
C TYR A 33 -11.16 13.49 13.33
N THR A 34 -10.92 13.57 14.66
CA THR A 34 -11.49 12.62 15.63
C THR A 34 -12.90 12.97 16.02
N SER A 35 -13.23 14.26 16.19
CA SER A 35 -14.53 14.71 16.71
C SER A 35 -15.59 14.90 15.62
N ILE A 36 -15.18 15.27 14.40
CA ILE A 36 -16.13 15.51 13.31
C ILE A 36 -16.26 14.24 12.46
N LYS A 37 -17.25 13.41 12.80
CA LYS A 37 -17.51 12.15 12.09
C LYS A 37 -17.78 12.39 10.60
N GLU A 38 -18.58 13.42 10.29
CA GLU A 38 -18.95 13.76 8.90
C GLU A 38 -17.73 14.10 8.03
N PHE A 39 -16.79 14.88 8.57
CA PHE A 39 -15.52 15.15 7.89
C PHE A 39 -14.76 13.85 7.57
N ARG A 40 -14.61 12.99 8.57
CA ARG A 40 -13.89 11.73 8.44
C ARG A 40 -14.53 10.82 7.40
N ASP A 41 -15.85 10.68 7.43
CA ASP A 41 -16.58 9.81 6.52
C ASP A 41 -16.48 10.32 5.07
N LYS A 42 -16.67 11.62 4.83
CA LYS A 42 -16.46 12.27 3.52
C LYS A 42 -15.02 12.15 3.05
N PHE A 43 -14.05 12.37 3.94
CA PHE A 43 -12.63 12.23 3.64
C PHE A 43 -12.29 10.80 3.19
N HIS A 44 -12.78 9.78 3.90
CA HIS A 44 -12.57 8.38 3.52
C HIS A 44 -13.30 8.03 2.22
N MET A 45 -14.49 8.54 1.98
CA MET A 45 -15.22 8.35 0.73
C MET A 45 -14.39 8.88 -0.46
N ILE A 46 -13.89 10.11 -0.36
CA ILE A 46 -13.06 10.72 -1.42
C ILE A 46 -11.83 9.84 -1.74
N LEU A 47 -11.19 9.28 -0.73
CA LEU A 47 -9.99 8.47 -0.91
C LEU A 47 -10.23 7.04 -1.41
N ASN A 48 -11.42 6.50 -1.19
CA ASN A 48 -11.71 5.09 -1.49
C ASN A 48 -12.54 4.91 -2.75
N GLU A 49 -13.49 5.82 -2.98
CA GLU A 49 -14.56 5.64 -3.97
C GLU A 49 -14.36 6.44 -5.25
N MET A 50 -13.61 7.55 -5.19
CA MET A 50 -13.33 8.33 -6.39
C MET A 50 -12.48 7.54 -7.39
N LEU A 51 -12.99 7.35 -8.59
CA LEU A 51 -12.35 6.54 -9.63
C LEU A 51 -11.56 7.36 -10.64
N THR A 52 -11.89 8.65 -10.77
CA THR A 52 -11.21 9.57 -11.67
C THR A 52 -10.49 10.68 -10.91
N ILE A 53 -9.51 11.29 -11.57
CA ILE A 53 -8.75 12.40 -11.00
C ILE A 53 -9.67 13.60 -10.83
N GLU A 54 -10.53 13.88 -11.82
CA GLU A 54 -11.47 15.00 -11.83
C GLU A 54 -12.45 14.91 -10.66
N GLU A 55 -13.01 13.71 -10.40
CA GLU A 55 -13.89 13.46 -9.26
C GLU A 55 -13.15 13.73 -7.95
N PHE A 56 -11.91 13.25 -7.82
CA PHE A 56 -11.10 13.48 -6.62
C PHE A 56 -10.87 14.99 -6.40
N GLU A 57 -10.44 15.73 -7.44
CA GLU A 57 -10.14 17.16 -7.34
C GLU A 57 -11.37 17.99 -6.92
N LEU A 58 -12.52 17.73 -7.54
CA LEU A 58 -13.78 18.42 -7.21
C LEU A 58 -14.21 18.15 -5.76
N ASN A 59 -14.20 16.88 -5.37
CA ASN A 59 -14.63 16.48 -4.02
C ASN A 59 -13.66 16.95 -2.94
N TRP A 60 -12.34 16.96 -3.24
CA TRP A 60 -11.33 17.50 -2.32
C TRP A 60 -11.54 19.01 -2.10
N ALA A 61 -11.71 19.79 -3.16
CA ALA A 61 -11.97 21.21 -3.06
C ALA A 61 -13.25 21.51 -2.27
N SER A 62 -14.31 20.74 -2.51
CA SER A 62 -15.57 20.84 -1.77
C SER A 62 -15.37 20.55 -0.29
N LEU A 63 -14.68 19.47 0.07
CA LEU A 63 -14.38 19.08 1.44
C LEU A 63 -13.61 20.19 2.19
N VAL A 64 -12.53 20.68 1.58
CA VAL A 64 -11.69 21.73 2.19
C VAL A 64 -12.50 23.00 2.43
N LYS A 65 -13.38 23.39 1.50
CA LYS A 65 -14.23 24.57 1.60
C LYS A 65 -15.30 24.38 2.69
N GLU A 66 -15.98 23.25 2.72
CA GLU A 66 -17.07 22.94 3.64
C GLU A 66 -16.61 22.97 5.11
N PHE A 67 -15.43 22.41 5.39
CA PHE A 67 -14.90 22.35 6.76
C PHE A 67 -13.93 23.50 7.12
N GLY A 68 -13.83 24.53 6.26
CA GLY A 68 -13.02 25.72 6.54
C GLY A 68 -11.54 25.42 6.72
N LEU A 69 -10.99 24.51 5.91
CA LEU A 69 -9.60 24.02 6.02
C LEU A 69 -8.66 24.58 4.97
N GLN A 70 -9.04 25.67 4.26
CA GLN A 70 -8.28 26.27 3.18
C GLN A 70 -6.88 26.72 3.61
N ASN A 71 -6.75 27.19 4.84
CA ASN A 71 -5.49 27.70 5.41
C ASN A 71 -4.69 26.63 6.16
N ASN A 72 -5.07 25.36 6.06
CA ASN A 72 -4.35 24.29 6.73
C ASN A 72 -3.12 23.87 5.92
N SER A 73 -1.93 24.21 6.41
CA SER A 73 -0.65 23.93 5.74
C SER A 73 -0.41 22.44 5.50
N PHE A 74 -0.84 21.58 6.44
CA PHE A 74 -0.68 20.14 6.30
C PHE A 74 -1.57 19.58 5.17
N LEU A 75 -2.84 20.03 5.06
CA LEU A 75 -3.72 19.60 3.97
C LEU A 75 -3.22 20.08 2.62
N ALA A 76 -2.64 21.29 2.55
CA ALA A 76 -1.98 21.76 1.34
C ALA A 76 -0.82 20.85 0.93
N GLN A 77 0.06 20.45 1.86
CA GLN A 77 1.18 19.57 1.60
C GLN A 77 0.76 18.18 1.11
N ILE A 78 -0.25 17.55 1.74
CA ILE A 78 -0.74 16.25 1.27
C ILE A 78 -1.46 16.37 -0.07
N TYR A 79 -2.12 17.47 -0.34
CA TYR A 79 -2.71 17.72 -1.65
C TYR A 79 -1.66 17.86 -2.75
N GLU A 80 -0.59 18.58 -2.52
CA GLU A 80 0.54 18.68 -3.47
C GLU A 80 1.13 17.32 -3.82
N THR A 81 1.21 16.42 -2.83
CA THR A 81 1.77 15.07 -3.01
C THR A 81 0.73 14.01 -3.38
N ARG A 82 -0.52 14.40 -3.70
CA ARG A 82 -1.65 13.49 -3.97
C ARG A 82 -1.38 12.44 -5.03
N HIS A 83 -0.59 12.79 -6.04
CA HIS A 83 -0.17 11.88 -7.10
C HIS A 83 0.66 10.68 -6.61
N LYS A 84 1.18 10.70 -5.36
CA LYS A 84 1.98 9.62 -4.77
C LYS A 84 1.17 8.64 -3.92
N TRP A 85 -0.10 8.95 -3.57
CA TRP A 85 -0.84 8.13 -2.62
C TRP A 85 -2.35 8.01 -2.88
N VAL A 86 -2.94 8.86 -3.71
CA VAL A 86 -4.37 8.79 -4.05
C VAL A 86 -4.61 7.78 -5.14
N LYS A 87 -5.56 6.87 -4.93
CA LYS A 87 -5.85 5.71 -5.79
C LYS A 87 -6.17 6.09 -7.24
N SER A 88 -6.89 7.19 -7.48
CA SER A 88 -7.28 7.61 -8.83
C SER A 88 -6.09 7.92 -9.74
N TYR A 89 -4.96 8.32 -9.18
CA TYR A 89 -3.72 8.57 -9.94
C TYR A 89 -2.97 7.30 -10.35
N PHE A 90 -3.34 6.14 -9.79
CA PHE A 90 -2.72 4.84 -10.10
C PHE A 90 -3.63 3.95 -10.94
N LYS A 91 -4.63 4.53 -11.61
CA LYS A 91 -5.50 3.81 -12.54
C LYS A 91 -4.65 3.25 -13.69
N GLY A 92 -4.67 1.93 -13.87
CA GLY A 92 -3.84 1.26 -14.88
C GLY A 92 -2.46 0.80 -14.39
N VAL A 93 -2.03 1.20 -13.19
CA VAL A 93 -0.80 0.70 -12.58
C VAL A 93 -1.08 -0.61 -11.84
N PHE A 94 -0.30 -1.63 -12.12
CA PHE A 94 -0.42 -2.91 -11.41
C PHE A 94 0.17 -2.81 -10.01
N CYS A 95 -0.68 -2.72 -9.01
CA CYS A 95 -0.29 -2.67 -7.59
C CYS A 95 -0.58 -3.97 -6.82
N ALA A 96 -0.88 -5.08 -7.48
CA ALA A 96 -1.28 -6.36 -6.86
C ALA A 96 -2.32 -6.19 -5.73
N ARG A 97 -3.26 -5.25 -5.86
CA ARG A 97 -4.22 -4.83 -4.82
C ARG A 97 -3.57 -4.32 -3.52
N MET A 98 -2.30 -3.97 -3.55
CA MET A 98 -1.62 -3.40 -2.39
C MET A 98 -1.88 -1.90 -2.32
N THR A 99 -2.27 -1.42 -1.14
CA THR A 99 -2.41 0.01 -0.82
C THR A 99 -1.60 0.40 0.41
N SER A 100 -0.87 -0.57 0.98
CA SER A 100 -0.09 -0.38 2.19
C SER A 100 1.16 -1.26 2.20
N THR A 101 2.12 -0.91 3.05
CA THR A 101 3.36 -1.67 3.31
C THR A 101 3.17 -2.83 4.28
N HIS A 102 1.94 -3.17 4.63
CA HIS A 102 1.64 -4.18 5.65
C HIS A 102 2.33 -5.54 5.41
N ARG A 103 2.37 -5.99 4.15
CA ARG A 103 3.07 -7.25 3.80
C ARG A 103 4.58 -7.15 4.03
N SER A 104 5.18 -6.03 3.63
CA SER A 104 6.62 -5.79 3.84
C SER A 104 6.94 -5.62 5.32
N GLU A 105 6.08 -4.95 6.08
CA GLU A 105 6.24 -4.80 7.53
C GLU A 105 6.12 -6.14 8.25
N SER A 106 5.18 -7.00 7.84
CA SER A 106 5.05 -8.36 8.37
C SER A 106 6.30 -9.20 8.08
N ALA A 107 6.84 -9.16 6.87
CA ALA A 107 8.08 -9.85 6.52
C ALA A 107 9.28 -9.31 7.32
N ASN A 108 9.38 -7.99 7.47
CA ASN A 108 10.42 -7.36 8.28
C ASN A 108 10.31 -7.73 9.77
N HIS A 109 9.09 -7.87 10.30
CA HIS A 109 8.86 -8.32 11.66
C HIS A 109 9.37 -9.76 11.86
N VAL A 110 9.05 -10.66 10.93
CA VAL A 110 9.55 -12.04 10.97
C VAL A 110 11.07 -12.07 10.91
N LEU A 111 11.69 -11.31 10.00
CA LEU A 111 13.16 -11.22 9.90
C LEU A 111 13.80 -10.70 11.20
N LYS A 112 13.23 -9.66 11.82
CA LYS A 112 13.74 -9.12 13.10
C LYS A 112 13.69 -10.14 14.25
N ASN A 113 12.75 -11.07 14.22
CA ASN A 113 12.66 -12.12 15.24
C ASN A 113 13.69 -13.24 15.03
N ILE A 114 14.18 -13.40 13.81
CA ILE A 114 15.15 -14.46 13.45
C ILE A 114 16.59 -13.92 13.45
N LEU A 115 16.77 -12.63 13.18
CA LEU A 115 18.07 -11.98 13.02
C LEU A 115 18.51 -11.28 14.30
N SER A 116 19.76 -11.45 14.69
CA SER A 116 20.37 -10.60 15.72
C SER A 116 20.71 -9.22 15.14
N PRO A 117 20.71 -8.15 15.97
CA PRO A 117 21.07 -6.80 15.51
C PRO A 117 22.48 -6.68 14.91
N ALA A 118 23.38 -7.60 15.28
CA ALA A 118 24.79 -7.65 14.85
C ALA A 118 25.06 -8.73 13.80
N CYS A 119 24.04 -9.23 13.08
CA CYS A 119 24.24 -10.27 12.07
C CYS A 119 25.02 -9.72 10.88
N THR A 120 25.91 -10.57 10.33
CA THR A 120 26.63 -10.28 9.09
C THR A 120 25.67 -10.34 7.89
N LEU A 121 26.04 -9.70 6.77
CA LEU A 121 25.26 -9.77 5.52
C LEU A 121 25.04 -11.22 5.07
N ARG A 122 26.05 -12.08 5.23
CA ARG A 122 25.93 -13.51 4.89
C ARG A 122 24.88 -14.20 5.76
N GLN A 123 24.89 -13.99 7.07
CA GLN A 123 23.90 -14.53 7.99
C GLN A 123 22.48 -14.01 7.65
N PHE A 124 22.37 -12.74 7.29
CA PHE A 124 21.12 -12.16 6.82
C PHE A 124 20.59 -12.90 5.58
N LEU A 125 21.42 -13.08 4.56
CA LEU A 125 21.05 -13.77 3.33
C LEU A 125 20.64 -15.22 3.60
N ASP A 126 21.41 -15.96 4.40
CA ASP A 126 21.09 -17.35 4.75
C ASP A 126 19.72 -17.46 5.46
N GLN A 127 19.42 -16.57 6.39
CA GLN A 127 18.15 -16.55 7.09
C GLN A 127 16.98 -16.09 6.20
N TYR A 128 17.24 -15.11 5.33
CA TYR A 128 16.26 -14.66 4.37
C TYR A 128 15.87 -15.78 3.39
N MET A 129 16.83 -16.52 2.86
CA MET A 129 16.60 -17.66 1.97
C MET A 129 15.84 -18.78 2.68
N LYS A 130 16.16 -19.08 3.95
CA LYS A 130 15.38 -20.04 4.74
C LYS A 130 13.93 -19.59 4.93
N MET A 131 13.70 -18.31 5.22
CA MET A 131 12.36 -17.76 5.35
C MET A 131 11.58 -17.89 4.04
N GLN A 132 12.19 -17.61 2.89
CA GLN A 132 11.57 -17.79 1.58
C GLN A 132 11.19 -19.26 1.35
N TYR A 133 12.11 -20.17 1.59
CA TYR A 133 11.87 -21.61 1.43
C TYR A 133 10.68 -22.10 2.28
N ILE A 134 10.61 -21.71 3.55
CA ILE A 134 9.50 -22.08 4.45
C ILE A 134 8.17 -21.52 3.91
N ARG A 135 8.15 -20.30 3.40
CA ARG A 135 6.94 -19.70 2.83
C ARG A 135 6.48 -20.44 1.57
N ASP A 136 7.41 -20.79 0.70
CA ASP A 136 7.12 -21.53 -0.53
C ASP A 136 6.59 -22.95 -0.21
N GLU A 137 7.12 -23.61 0.83
CA GLU A 137 6.59 -24.88 1.31
C GLU A 137 5.17 -24.75 1.86
N ASP A 138 4.90 -23.73 2.66
CA ASP A 138 3.58 -23.42 3.20
C ASP A 138 2.56 -23.15 2.10
N GLU A 139 2.94 -22.37 1.08
CA GLU A 139 2.08 -22.08 -0.07
C GLU A 139 1.80 -23.34 -0.89
N ASN A 140 2.82 -24.13 -1.18
CA ASN A 140 2.69 -25.43 -1.85
C ASN A 140 1.79 -26.41 -1.07
N TYR A 141 1.92 -26.44 0.26
CA TYR A 141 1.06 -27.25 1.12
C TYR A 141 -0.40 -26.80 1.04
N LYS A 142 -0.66 -25.51 1.11
CA LYS A 142 -2.01 -24.92 0.99
C LYS A 142 -2.62 -25.20 -0.39
N GLU A 143 -1.84 -25.07 -1.44
CA GLU A 143 -2.30 -25.40 -2.79
C GLU A 143 -2.66 -26.88 -2.97
N ARG A 144 -1.81 -27.79 -2.46
CA ARG A 144 -2.10 -29.23 -2.47
C ARG A 144 -3.37 -29.54 -1.71
N ARG A 145 -3.55 -28.96 -0.54
CA ARG A 145 -4.75 -29.11 0.28
C ARG A 145 -6.00 -28.60 -0.44
N ASN A 146 -5.93 -27.43 -1.07
CA ASN A 146 -7.04 -26.86 -1.82
C ASN A 146 -7.41 -27.73 -3.05
N LYS A 147 -6.42 -28.30 -3.75
CA LYS A 147 -6.65 -29.25 -4.85
C LYS A 147 -7.31 -30.54 -4.37
N LEU A 148 -6.95 -31.06 -3.20
CA LEU A 148 -7.57 -32.23 -2.61
C LEU A 148 -9.03 -31.95 -2.20
N VAL A 149 -9.31 -30.79 -1.66
CA VAL A 149 -10.67 -30.36 -1.30
C VAL A 149 -11.53 -30.12 -2.55
N SER A 150 -10.98 -29.53 -3.61
CA SER A 150 -11.72 -29.31 -4.86
C SER A 150 -12.04 -30.58 -5.63
N ASN A 151 -11.24 -31.61 -5.50
CA ASN A 151 -11.54 -32.95 -6.07
C ASN A 151 -12.61 -33.73 -5.28
N GLY A 152 -12.91 -33.34 -4.05
CA GLY A 152 -13.95 -33.94 -3.21
C GLY A 152 -15.34 -33.29 -3.34
N TYR A 153 -15.42 -32.11 -3.92
CA TYR A 153 -16.70 -31.42 -4.16
C TYR A 153 -16.78 -31.00 -5.63
N ASN A 154 -17.40 -31.89 -6.43
CA ASN A 154 -17.85 -31.50 -7.75
C ASN A 154 -18.91 -30.40 -7.63
N MET A 155 -18.63 -29.29 -8.33
CA MET A 155 -19.57 -28.26 -8.76
C MET A 155 -19.99 -27.20 -7.75
N LEU A 156 -19.78 -25.97 -8.21
CA LEU A 156 -20.30 -24.70 -7.76
C LEU A 156 -19.41 -23.95 -6.73
N PHE A 157 -18.32 -23.36 -7.20
CA PHE A 157 -18.05 -21.96 -6.87
C PHE A 157 -17.08 -21.31 -7.88
N CYS A 158 -17.60 -20.29 -8.45
CA CYS A 158 -17.07 -19.31 -9.36
C CYS A 158 -15.58 -19.03 -9.27
N SER A 159 -14.93 -19.23 -10.38
CA SER A 159 -13.65 -18.82 -10.87
C SER A 159 -13.36 -17.31 -10.67
N CYS A 160 -12.83 -16.92 -9.52
CA CYS A 160 -12.28 -15.57 -9.31
C CYS A 160 -10.93 -15.51 -8.59
N SER A 161 -10.26 -16.63 -8.36
CA SER A 161 -9.04 -16.63 -7.51
C SER A 161 -7.78 -17.27 -8.12
N VAL A 162 -7.79 -17.73 -9.36
CA VAL A 162 -6.69 -18.54 -9.92
C VAL A 162 -6.07 -17.96 -11.21
N GLN A 163 -6.13 -16.67 -11.43
CA GLN A 163 -5.42 -16.06 -12.59
C GLN A 163 -4.30 -15.09 -12.18
N LEU A 164 -3.48 -15.44 -11.19
CA LEU A 164 -2.39 -14.58 -10.75
C LEU A 164 -0.98 -15.18 -10.93
N LEU A 165 -0.80 -16.25 -11.68
CA LEU A 165 0.53 -16.87 -11.84
C LEU A 165 0.85 -17.34 -13.26
N SER A 166 0.43 -16.63 -14.30
CA SER A 166 1.01 -16.89 -15.62
C SER A 166 0.78 -15.71 -16.57
N SER A 167 1.52 -14.65 -16.37
CA SER A 167 1.91 -13.78 -17.48
C SER A 167 3.26 -13.17 -17.15
N ARG A 168 4.32 -13.85 -17.58
CA ARG A 168 5.58 -13.22 -17.93
C ARG A 168 5.27 -12.36 -19.15
N SER A 169 4.87 -11.13 -18.93
CA SER A 169 4.86 -10.07 -19.92
C SER A 169 5.76 -8.96 -19.42
N SER A 170 6.61 -8.48 -20.31
CA SER A 170 7.79 -7.64 -20.08
C SER A 170 7.49 -6.19 -19.65
N ASP A 171 6.32 -5.88 -19.14
CA ASP A 171 5.89 -4.52 -18.80
C ASP A 171 5.45 -4.40 -17.35
N ASN A 172 6.25 -4.95 -16.42
CA ASN A 172 5.97 -4.82 -14.99
C ASN A 172 6.48 -3.50 -14.45
N LEU A 173 5.66 -2.47 -14.54
CA LEU A 173 5.80 -1.30 -13.69
C LEU A 173 5.62 -1.75 -12.23
N LEU A 174 6.70 -1.87 -11.49
CA LEU A 174 6.69 -2.32 -10.10
C LEU A 174 6.25 -1.16 -9.21
N CYS A 175 5.10 -1.31 -8.55
CA CYS A 175 4.63 -0.34 -7.57
C CYS A 175 5.31 -0.60 -6.22
N LEU A 176 6.16 0.35 -5.79
CA LEU A 176 6.87 0.28 -4.52
C LEU A 176 6.20 1.20 -3.49
N PHE A 177 5.77 0.63 -2.37
CA PHE A 177 5.18 1.39 -1.26
C PHE A 177 6.23 1.65 -0.17
N PHE A 178 6.47 2.92 0.13
CA PHE A 178 7.41 3.33 1.17
C PHE A 178 6.77 4.28 2.19
N LEU A 179 7.41 4.34 3.36
CA LEU A 179 7.05 5.28 4.42
C LEU A 179 7.36 6.72 3.99
N PRO A 180 6.42 7.65 4.11
CA PRO A 180 6.73 9.06 3.93
C PRO A 180 7.61 9.52 5.10
N HIS A 181 8.89 9.72 4.84
CA HIS A 181 9.78 10.36 5.80
C HIS A 181 9.51 11.87 5.84
N ARG A 182 9.01 12.33 7.00
CA ARG A 182 8.89 13.74 7.41
C ARG A 182 7.99 14.64 6.53
N ILE A 183 6.70 14.59 6.77
CA ILE A 183 5.75 15.58 6.25
C ILE A 183 5.53 16.76 7.22
N CYS A 184 6.05 16.72 8.43
CA CYS A 184 6.02 17.88 9.34
C CYS A 184 7.44 18.30 9.70
N LYS A 185 7.91 19.39 9.13
CA LYS A 185 8.80 20.33 9.81
C LYS A 185 7.90 21.47 10.28
N ASN A 186 8.07 21.83 11.55
CA ASN A 186 7.42 22.95 12.23
C ASN A 186 7.30 24.19 11.36
#